data_fc561e0b44f7d55d6bc30f8695b7cb63
#
_entry.id   fc561e0b44f7d55d6bc30f8695b7cb63
#
_cell.length_a   1.000
_cell.length_b   1.000
_cell.length_c   1.000
_cell.angle_alpha   90.00
_cell.angle_beta   90.00
_cell.angle_gamma   90.00
#
_symmetry.space_group_name_H-M   'P 1'
#
loop_
_entity.id
_entity.type
_entity.pdbx_description
1 polymer ?
#
loop_
_entity_poly.entity_id
_entity_poly.type
_entity_poly.pdbx_seq_one_letter_code
_entity_poly.pdbx_strand_id
1 'polypeptide(L)'
;MCIRDRDNSVLDILWVQDTFGKKITDESRLIRLKERILEFITDKNIPSIKINYKLDKRVIAFDVAPYVEIDNALSDRFSVIEVSGKDRPGLLYNLTKSLSDMNINIRSAHIATFGERATDVFYVLSQNGEKVFSRKKINSIKEELTKSIIITDNV
;
A
#
# COMPACT_ATOMS: atom_id res chain seq x y z
N MET A 1 -8.46 4.51 3.78
CA MET A 1 -8.89 5.28 2.60
C MET A 1 -8.24 6.65 2.67
N CYS A 2 -7.44 7.01 1.70
CA CYS A 2 -6.78 8.31 1.66
C CYS A 2 -7.58 9.24 0.75
N ILE A 3 -8.07 10.36 1.25
CA ILE A 3 -8.83 11.35 0.47
C ILE A 3 -7.99 12.62 0.39
N ARG A 4 -7.58 13.00 -0.82
CA ARG A 4 -6.91 14.27 -1.07
C ARG A 4 -7.96 15.31 -1.48
N ASP A 5 -8.16 16.32 -0.66
CA ASP A 5 -9.10 17.41 -0.95
C ASP A 5 -8.47 18.45 -1.90
N ARG A 6 -9.30 19.43 -2.37
CA ARG A 6 -8.89 20.48 -3.32
C ARG A 6 -7.72 21.35 -2.83
N ASP A 7 -7.54 21.44 -1.50
CA ASP A 7 -6.53 22.28 -0.85
C ASP A 7 -5.19 21.55 -0.57
N ASN A 8 -4.91 20.44 -1.25
CA ASN A 8 -3.75 19.58 -0.97
C ASN A 8 -3.76 18.93 0.43
N SER A 9 -4.87 18.98 1.13
CA SER A 9 -5.03 18.27 2.40
C SER A 9 -5.25 16.78 2.19
N VAL A 10 -4.75 15.98 3.10
CA VAL A 10 -4.94 14.52 3.11
C VAL A 10 -5.65 14.16 4.40
N LEU A 11 -6.76 13.42 4.31
CA LEU A 11 -7.46 12.84 5.45
C LEU A 11 -7.31 11.33 5.41
N ASP A 12 -6.60 10.78 6.39
CA ASP A 12 -6.48 9.34 6.60
C ASP A 12 -7.11 8.94 7.91
N ILE A 13 -7.93 7.88 7.88
CA ILE A 13 -8.52 7.27 9.06
C ILE A 13 -7.90 5.89 9.25
N LEU A 14 -7.25 5.70 10.38
CA LEU A 14 -6.56 4.46 10.75
C LEU A 14 -7.25 3.83 11.96
N TRP A 15 -7.70 2.57 11.79
CA TRP A 15 -8.12 1.73 12.90
C TRP A 15 -6.94 0.88 13.34
N VAL A 16 -6.48 1.09 14.57
CA VAL A 16 -5.28 0.40 15.08
C VAL A 16 -5.65 -0.54 16.22
N GLN A 17 -5.01 -1.70 16.23
CA GLN A 17 -5.14 -2.74 17.25
C GLN A 17 -3.75 -3.13 17.74
N ASP A 18 -3.69 -3.76 18.92
CA ASP A 18 -2.46 -4.38 19.38
C ASP A 18 -2.20 -5.71 18.62
N THR A 19 -1.08 -6.35 18.92
CA THR A 19 -0.69 -7.63 18.30
C THR A 19 -1.66 -8.78 18.62
N PHE A 20 -2.59 -8.60 19.57
CA PHE A 20 -3.62 -9.56 19.94
C PHE A 20 -5.00 -9.18 19.38
N GLY A 21 -5.08 -8.17 18.50
CA GLY A 21 -6.33 -7.69 17.92
C GLY A 21 -7.20 -6.87 18.88
N LYS A 22 -6.66 -6.41 20.00
CA LYS A 22 -7.40 -5.64 21.00
C LYS A 22 -7.19 -4.13 20.80
N LYS A 23 -8.19 -3.35 21.20
CA LYS A 23 -8.11 -1.89 21.25
C LYS A 23 -6.95 -1.47 22.18
N ILE A 24 -6.11 -0.56 21.71
CA ILE A 24 -5.06 0.05 22.52
C ILE A 24 -5.71 1.07 23.46
N THR A 25 -5.62 0.82 24.76
CA THR A 25 -6.19 1.69 25.82
C THR A 25 -5.13 2.46 26.59
N ASP A 26 -3.85 2.10 26.44
CA ASP A 26 -2.72 2.75 27.10
C ASP A 26 -2.45 4.12 26.42
N GLU A 27 -2.69 5.20 27.16
CA GLU A 27 -2.50 6.56 26.66
C GLU A 27 -1.05 6.85 26.25
N SER A 28 -0.08 6.32 26.97
CA SER A 28 1.34 6.54 26.68
C SER A 28 1.74 5.90 25.34
N ARG A 29 1.13 4.76 24.98
CA ARG A 29 1.31 4.12 23.67
C ARG A 29 0.63 4.90 22.57
N LEU A 30 -0.56 5.44 22.82
CA LEU A 30 -1.29 6.27 21.85
C LEU A 30 -0.56 7.58 21.55
N ILE A 31 -0.01 8.24 22.59
CA ILE A 31 0.80 9.46 22.42
C ILE A 31 2.03 9.17 21.56
N ARG A 32 2.81 8.14 21.89
CA ARG A 32 3.99 7.74 21.11
C ARG A 32 3.64 7.38 19.66
N LEU A 33 2.51 6.69 19.44
CA LEU A 33 2.04 6.38 18.10
C LEU A 33 1.74 7.65 17.31
N LYS A 34 1.02 8.61 17.92
CA LYS A 34 0.71 9.91 17.33
C LYS A 34 1.97 10.70 16.98
N GLU A 35 2.91 10.78 17.90
CA GLU A 35 4.19 11.46 17.69
C GLU A 35 4.96 10.86 16.51
N ARG A 36 5.02 9.53 16.47
CA ARG A 36 5.68 8.79 15.38
C ARG A 36 5.02 9.04 14.02
N ILE A 37 3.69 9.05 13.97
CA ILE A 37 2.96 9.37 12.73
C ILE A 37 3.25 10.81 12.28
N LEU A 38 3.26 11.76 13.22
CA LEU A 38 3.59 13.16 12.91
C LEU A 38 5.02 13.32 12.40
N GLU A 39 5.99 12.64 13.01
CA GLU A 39 7.38 12.62 12.50
C GLU A 39 7.41 12.16 11.03
N PHE A 40 6.77 11.03 10.69
CA PHE A 40 6.74 10.51 9.33
C PHE A 40 6.04 11.42 8.31
N ILE A 41 5.03 12.18 8.74
CA ILE A 41 4.32 13.11 7.86
C ILE A 41 5.13 14.38 7.62
N THR A 42 5.89 14.84 8.63
CA THR A 42 6.64 16.10 8.58
C THR A 42 8.07 15.95 8.09
N ASP A 43 8.68 14.78 8.29
CA ASP A 43 10.05 14.52 7.85
C ASP A 43 10.08 14.19 6.35
N LYS A 44 10.88 14.94 5.60
CA LYS A 44 11.11 14.70 4.17
C LYS A 44 12.01 13.48 3.91
N ASN A 45 12.76 13.06 4.92
CA ASN A 45 13.64 11.90 4.86
C ASN A 45 12.95 10.70 5.53
N ILE A 46 12.09 10.01 4.79
CA ILE A 46 11.50 8.75 5.25
C ILE A 46 12.62 7.71 5.35
N PRO A 47 13.02 7.27 6.57
CA PRO A 47 14.04 6.24 6.69
C PRO A 47 13.54 4.96 6.02
N SER A 48 14.43 4.24 5.35
CA SER A 48 14.10 2.92 4.83
C SER A 48 13.69 2.01 5.98
N ILE A 49 12.42 1.68 6.06
CA ILE A 49 11.89 0.80 7.13
C ILE A 49 12.28 -0.63 6.76
N LYS A 50 13.21 -1.21 7.50
CA LYS A 50 13.42 -2.66 7.46
C LYS A 50 12.32 -3.32 8.30
N ILE A 51 11.31 -3.84 7.64
CA ILE A 51 10.26 -4.60 8.31
C ILE A 51 10.78 -6.02 8.52
N ASN A 52 11.31 -6.28 9.72
CA ASN A 52 11.68 -7.64 10.13
C ASN A 52 10.42 -8.33 10.65
N TYR A 53 9.89 -9.25 9.86
CA TYR A 53 8.77 -10.08 10.27
C TYR A 53 9.12 -11.56 10.08
N LYS A 54 8.66 -12.39 11.01
CA LYS A 54 8.64 -13.84 10.80
C LYS A 54 7.26 -14.19 10.26
N LEU A 55 7.20 -14.75 9.07
CA LEU A 55 5.95 -15.30 8.55
C LEU A 55 5.52 -16.46 9.46
N ASP A 56 4.25 -16.45 9.88
CA ASP A 56 3.68 -17.60 10.57
C ASP A 56 3.72 -18.81 9.60
N LYS A 57 4.10 -19.98 10.12
CA LYS A 57 4.15 -21.23 9.32
C LYS A 57 2.82 -21.56 8.64
N ARG A 58 1.68 -21.07 9.17
CA ARG A 58 0.35 -21.20 8.56
C ARG A 58 0.24 -20.38 7.28
N VAL A 59 0.84 -19.19 7.26
CA VAL A 59 0.84 -18.30 6.08
C VAL A 59 1.61 -18.95 4.93
N ILE A 60 2.64 -19.75 5.20
CA ILE A 60 3.45 -20.44 4.19
C ILE A 60 2.65 -21.50 3.42
N ALA A 61 1.63 -22.09 4.04
CA ALA A 61 0.87 -23.22 3.50
C ALA A 61 -0.12 -22.89 2.37
N PHE A 62 -0.50 -21.61 2.20
CA PHE A 62 -1.44 -21.19 1.16
C PHE A 62 -0.71 -20.47 0.02
N ASP A 63 -0.81 -21.04 -1.15
CA ASP A 63 -0.30 -20.42 -2.38
C ASP A 63 -1.37 -19.46 -2.92
N VAL A 64 -1.09 -18.16 -2.85
CA VAL A 64 -1.92 -17.11 -3.42
C VAL A 64 -1.15 -16.53 -4.61
N ALA A 65 -1.56 -16.89 -5.81
CA ALA A 65 -0.95 -16.35 -7.02
C ALA A 65 -1.04 -14.81 -7.03
N PRO A 66 0.06 -14.11 -7.31
CA PRO A 66 0.06 -12.65 -7.45
C PRO A 66 -0.76 -12.25 -8.67
N TYR A 67 -1.55 -11.21 -8.52
CA TYR A 67 -2.36 -10.63 -9.58
C TYR A 67 -2.20 -9.12 -9.58
N VAL A 68 -1.94 -8.53 -10.76
CA VAL A 68 -1.88 -7.08 -10.96
C VAL A 68 -2.56 -6.75 -12.27
N GLU A 69 -3.61 -5.94 -12.22
CA GLU A 69 -4.30 -5.42 -13.41
C GLU A 69 -4.37 -3.90 -13.36
N ILE A 70 -4.34 -3.27 -14.54
CA ILE A 70 -4.51 -1.83 -14.69
C ILE A 70 -5.60 -1.59 -15.72
N ASP A 71 -6.68 -0.95 -15.26
CA ASP A 71 -7.84 -0.65 -16.08
C ASP A 71 -8.11 0.86 -16.11
N ASN A 72 -8.22 1.41 -17.31
CA ASN A 72 -8.55 2.80 -17.55
C ASN A 72 -10.04 3.04 -17.84
N ALA A 73 -10.85 1.98 -17.95
CA ALA A 73 -12.29 2.09 -18.20
C ALA A 73 -13.10 2.21 -16.90
N LEU A 74 -12.58 1.71 -15.77
CA LEU A 74 -13.29 1.69 -14.48
C LEU A 74 -13.47 3.07 -13.83
N SER A 75 -12.78 4.10 -14.31
CA SER A 75 -12.91 5.46 -13.80
C SER A 75 -12.67 6.47 -14.92
N ASP A 76 -13.47 7.53 -14.98
CA ASP A 76 -13.26 8.62 -15.93
C ASP A 76 -12.02 9.45 -15.60
N ARG A 77 -11.62 9.52 -14.34
CA ARG A 77 -10.59 10.43 -13.84
C ARG A 77 -9.25 9.75 -13.53
N PHE A 78 -9.24 8.47 -13.20
CA PHE A 78 -8.06 7.77 -12.68
C PHE A 78 -7.77 6.49 -13.46
N SER A 79 -6.51 6.10 -13.52
CA SER A 79 -6.17 4.71 -13.79
C SER A 79 -6.43 3.89 -12.53
N VAL A 80 -7.07 2.75 -12.68
CA VAL A 80 -7.38 1.84 -11.56
C VAL A 80 -6.40 0.69 -11.60
N ILE A 81 -5.67 0.48 -10.51
CA ILE A 81 -4.74 -0.64 -10.35
C ILE A 81 -5.32 -1.57 -9.29
N GLU A 82 -5.66 -2.78 -9.70
CA GLU A 82 -6.04 -3.87 -8.81
C GLU A 82 -4.83 -4.75 -8.54
N VAL A 83 -4.57 -5.00 -7.27
CA VAL A 83 -3.46 -5.85 -6.80
C VAL A 83 -4.02 -6.90 -5.87
N SER A 84 -3.69 -8.16 -6.10
CA SER A 84 -4.00 -9.23 -5.16
C SER A 84 -2.80 -10.16 -4.96
N GLY A 85 -2.63 -10.61 -3.73
CA GLY A 85 -1.54 -11.48 -3.37
C GLY A 85 -1.66 -12.00 -1.94
N LYS A 86 -0.64 -12.72 -1.50
CA LYS A 86 -0.57 -13.20 -0.14
C LYS A 86 -0.36 -12.05 0.84
N ASP A 87 -1.24 -11.96 1.85
CA ASP A 87 -1.09 -10.92 2.88
C ASP A 87 0.17 -11.18 3.73
N ARG A 88 0.88 -10.11 4.00
CA ARG A 88 2.08 -10.13 4.84
C ARG A 88 2.38 -8.74 5.40
N PRO A 89 3.04 -8.66 6.56
CA PRO A 89 3.52 -7.38 7.06
C PRO A 89 4.38 -6.66 6.01
N GLY A 90 4.11 -5.37 5.78
CA GLY A 90 4.85 -4.55 4.84
C GLY A 90 4.44 -4.67 3.38
N LEU A 91 3.47 -5.52 3.00
CA LEU A 91 3.00 -5.61 1.62
C LEU A 91 2.53 -4.25 1.10
N LEU A 92 1.63 -3.60 1.81
CA LEU A 92 1.12 -2.27 1.42
C LEU A 92 2.23 -1.22 1.32
N TYR A 93 3.20 -1.23 2.25
CA TYR A 93 4.36 -0.33 2.18
C TYR A 93 5.17 -0.56 0.90
N ASN A 94 5.46 -1.82 0.55
CA ASN A 94 6.22 -2.13 -0.65
C ASN A 94 5.47 -1.71 -1.92
N LEU A 95 4.16 -1.97 -2.00
CA LEU A 95 3.32 -1.57 -3.13
C LEU A 95 3.29 -0.04 -3.31
N THR A 96 3.01 0.69 -2.23
CA THR A 96 2.94 2.16 -2.28
C THR A 96 4.30 2.78 -2.56
N LYS A 97 5.38 2.22 -2.02
CA LYS A 97 6.75 2.63 -2.31
C LYS A 97 7.08 2.44 -3.79
N SER A 98 6.80 1.27 -4.36
CA SER A 98 7.03 0.99 -5.78
C SER A 98 6.27 1.97 -6.67
N LEU A 99 5.02 2.28 -6.37
CA LEU A 99 4.24 3.29 -7.10
C LEU A 99 4.89 4.68 -7.01
N SER A 100 5.33 5.07 -5.82
CA SER A 100 6.01 6.36 -5.59
C SER A 100 7.34 6.44 -6.34
N ASP A 101 8.17 5.40 -6.29
CA ASP A 101 9.47 5.33 -6.98
C ASP A 101 9.30 5.41 -8.51
N MET A 102 8.16 4.96 -9.03
CA MET A 102 7.78 5.10 -10.44
C MET A 102 7.09 6.43 -10.78
N ASN A 103 7.03 7.39 -9.86
CA ASN A 103 6.33 8.67 -10.01
C ASN A 103 4.85 8.50 -10.34
N ILE A 104 4.19 7.56 -9.68
CA ILE A 104 2.75 7.34 -9.75
C ILE A 104 2.11 7.91 -8.49
N ASN A 105 1.18 8.85 -8.68
CA ASN A 105 0.47 9.53 -7.61
C ASN A 105 -0.79 8.76 -7.23
N ILE A 106 -0.84 8.23 -6.02
CA ILE A 106 -2.05 7.60 -5.45
C ILE A 106 -3.01 8.70 -5.03
N ARG A 107 -4.24 8.66 -5.52
CA ARG A 107 -5.32 9.60 -5.18
C ARG A 107 -6.29 9.01 -4.17
N SER A 108 -6.54 7.72 -4.27
CA SER A 108 -7.38 6.97 -3.35
C SER A 108 -6.97 5.51 -3.37
N ALA A 109 -7.23 4.79 -2.29
CA ALA A 109 -7.02 3.36 -2.24
C ALA A 109 -8.12 2.67 -1.42
N HIS A 110 -8.50 1.47 -1.83
CA HIS A 110 -9.32 0.54 -1.07
C HIS A 110 -8.46 -0.66 -0.73
N ILE A 111 -8.21 -0.85 0.56
CA ILE A 111 -7.34 -1.89 1.09
C ILE A 111 -8.22 -2.89 1.83
N ALA A 112 -8.12 -4.16 1.47
CA ALA A 112 -8.89 -5.22 2.09
C ALA A 112 -8.07 -6.51 2.22
N THR A 113 -8.27 -7.23 3.31
CA THR A 113 -7.69 -8.56 3.53
C THR A 113 -8.81 -9.56 3.78
N PHE A 114 -8.80 -10.64 3.03
CA PHE A 114 -9.74 -11.75 3.14
C PHE A 114 -8.97 -13.04 3.47
N GLY A 115 -8.91 -13.37 4.75
CA GLY A 115 -8.07 -14.47 5.22
C GLY A 115 -6.58 -14.19 4.94
N GLU A 116 -5.95 -15.03 4.13
CA GLU A 116 -4.54 -14.89 3.74
C GLU A 116 -4.32 -14.11 2.43
N ARG A 117 -5.39 -13.54 1.86
CA ARG A 117 -5.34 -12.79 0.60
C ARG A 117 -5.54 -11.30 0.86
N ALA A 118 -4.57 -10.49 0.51
CA ALA A 118 -4.73 -9.06 0.34
C ALA A 118 -5.33 -8.77 -1.06
N THR A 119 -6.26 -7.82 -1.12
CA THR A 119 -6.83 -7.30 -2.37
C THR A 119 -6.94 -5.79 -2.24
N ASP A 120 -6.07 -5.09 -2.95
CA ASP A 120 -5.93 -3.65 -2.87
C ASP A 120 -6.26 -3.03 -4.22
N VAL A 121 -7.03 -1.94 -4.19
CA VAL A 121 -7.38 -1.17 -5.39
C VAL A 121 -6.88 0.24 -5.22
N PHE A 122 -5.98 0.67 -6.12
CA PHE A 122 -5.42 2.03 -6.14
C PHE A 122 -5.98 2.83 -7.30
N TYR A 123 -6.47 4.04 -7.02
CA TYR A 123 -6.83 5.05 -8.01
C TYR A 123 -5.66 6.00 -8.17
N VAL A 124 -5.05 6.01 -9.35
CA VAL A 124 -3.77 6.67 -9.56
C VAL A 124 -3.76 7.61 -10.75
N LEU A 125 -2.79 8.53 -10.73
CA LEU A 125 -2.43 9.38 -11.85
C LEU A 125 -0.90 9.35 -12.04
N SER A 126 -0.45 9.64 -13.25
CA SER A 126 0.95 9.91 -13.53
C SER A 126 1.42 11.19 -12.82
N GLN A 127 2.71 11.47 -12.83
CA GLN A 127 3.28 12.69 -12.28
C GLN A 127 2.65 13.97 -12.87
N ASN A 128 2.25 13.91 -14.14
CA ASN A 128 1.62 15.04 -14.84
C ASN A 128 0.13 15.23 -14.50
N GLY A 129 -0.43 14.40 -13.62
CA GLY A 129 -1.84 14.47 -13.24
C GLY A 129 -2.81 13.80 -14.24
N GLU A 130 -2.31 13.01 -15.17
CA GLU A 130 -3.08 12.30 -16.19
C GLU A 130 -3.16 10.80 -15.91
N LYS A 131 -4.13 10.11 -16.50
CA LYS A 131 -4.17 8.65 -16.50
C LYS A 131 -2.93 8.05 -17.17
N VAL A 132 -2.58 6.83 -16.77
CA VAL A 132 -1.44 6.08 -17.34
C VAL A 132 -1.91 5.31 -18.57
N PHE A 133 -1.71 5.86 -19.76
CA PHE A 133 -2.11 5.21 -21.03
C PHE A 133 -0.96 4.47 -21.73
N SER A 134 0.29 4.84 -21.45
CA SER A 134 1.44 4.23 -22.12
C SER A 134 1.55 2.75 -21.79
N ARG A 135 1.43 1.87 -22.79
CA ARG A 135 1.60 0.42 -22.63
C ARG A 135 2.94 0.06 -21.97
N LYS A 136 4.01 0.74 -22.35
CA LYS A 136 5.32 0.52 -21.75
C LYS A 136 5.30 0.82 -20.24
N LYS A 137 4.67 1.95 -19.86
CA LYS A 137 4.56 2.33 -18.44
C LYS A 137 3.66 1.37 -17.67
N ILE A 138 2.52 0.97 -18.26
CA ILE A 138 1.60 -0.02 -17.69
C ILE A 138 2.33 -1.34 -17.41
N ASN A 139 3.07 -1.86 -18.39
CA ASN A 139 3.82 -3.10 -18.23
C ASN A 139 4.89 -2.99 -17.13
N SER A 140 5.66 -1.87 -17.11
CA SER A 140 6.64 -1.63 -16.05
C SER A 140 6.00 -1.58 -14.65
N ILE A 141 4.82 -0.96 -14.51
CA ILE A 141 4.09 -0.92 -13.24
C ILE A 141 3.65 -2.33 -12.84
N LYS A 142 3.06 -3.11 -13.76
CA LYS A 142 2.66 -4.49 -13.50
C LYS A 142 3.82 -5.35 -13.04
N GLU A 143 4.95 -5.29 -13.74
CA GLU A 143 6.17 -6.05 -13.40
C GLU A 143 6.68 -5.68 -12.00
N GLU A 144 6.78 -4.39 -11.69
CA GLU A 144 7.35 -3.94 -10.41
C GLU A 144 6.43 -4.26 -9.24
N LEU A 145 5.11 -4.07 -9.39
CA LEU A 145 4.15 -4.46 -8.36
C LEU A 145 4.13 -5.98 -8.17
N THR A 146 4.19 -6.76 -9.25
CA THR A 146 4.28 -8.22 -9.15
C THR A 146 5.52 -8.67 -8.38
N LYS A 147 6.69 -8.05 -8.65
CA LYS A 147 7.90 -8.30 -7.84
C LYS A 147 7.67 -7.96 -6.37
N SER A 148 7.04 -6.82 -6.10
CA SER A 148 6.76 -6.38 -4.72
C SER A 148 5.83 -7.32 -3.96
N ILE A 149 4.93 -8.03 -4.65
CA ILE A 149 4.09 -9.07 -4.05
C ILE A 149 4.92 -10.33 -3.75
N ILE A 150 5.78 -10.73 -4.71
CA ILE A 150 6.52 -11.99 -4.68
C ILE A 150 7.75 -11.91 -3.74
N ILE A 151 8.18 -10.72 -3.29
CA ILE A 151 9.34 -10.62 -2.40
C ILE A 151 9.15 -11.62 -1.25
N THR A 152 9.67 -12.82 -1.51
CA THR A 152 9.92 -13.83 -0.50
C THR A 152 11.23 -13.45 0.18
N ASP A 153 11.22 -13.50 1.50
CA ASP A 153 12.40 -13.26 2.30
C ASP A 153 13.58 -14.05 1.76
N ASN A 154 14.56 -13.36 1.17
CA ASN A 154 15.90 -13.88 1.20
C ASN A 154 16.38 -13.73 2.65
N VAL A 155 16.29 -14.82 3.38
CA VAL A 155 16.92 -15.03 4.67
C VAL A 155 18.42 -14.84 4.55
#